data_1b8858d10edf50640ea12fd748dd9815
#
_entry.id   1b8858d10edf50640ea12fd748dd9815
#
_cell.length_a   1.000
_cell.length_b   1.000
_cell.length_c   1.000
_cell.angle_alpha   90.00
_cell.angle_beta   90.00
_cell.angle_gamma   90.00
#
_symmetry.space_group_name_H-M   'P 1'
#
loop_
_entity.id
_entity.type
_entity.pdbx_description
1 polymer ?
#
loop_
_entity_poly.entity_id
_entity_poly.type
_entity_poly.pdbx_seq_one_letter_code
_entity_poly.pdbx_strand_id
1 'polypeptide(L)'
;MVIILTILAYFAVLLLFSRLTSRQANNNTFYRGDRRSPWYMVAFGMVGASISGITFVSVPGMAMLSGMTYLQMCLGFIVGYFLVAFVLLPVYYRYNLTTIYTYLLHRLGNRSYKTGASFFLLSKMTGAAVRFFVVCFILQHFVLDNIGVPFWLTVPSMVLLIWLYTRKGGIKTLVWTDTFQTLCMFAALLLIIYKVTGQLGMTPTEAIAAISQDEHSRIFVFDDWVSRQNFWKQFLSGIFVVIVMTGLDQDMMQKNLTCKTLREAQKDMCSYGFAFVPANLLFLSLGVLLMMLAKSQGMALPEKPDDLLPMFAASGALGSMVTVFFTIGVVAASFSSADSALTALTTSVCVDIFGRDEDEDLRKKVHLAVALIFMLFIIGFGALNSTSVIDAIYILCSYTYGPLLGLFAFGLMTHRKVNDRWVPWICIASPLICFAVDTLTMQLTGYKFGYELLMLNGALTFAGLALIRK
;
A
#
# COMPACT_ATOMS: atom_id res chain seq x y z
N MET A 1 21.83 15.20 15.54
CA MET A 1 22.05 16.28 14.53
C MET A 1 22.13 15.75 13.11
N VAL A 2 22.93 14.70 12.81
CA VAL A 2 23.05 14.13 11.44
C VAL A 2 21.70 13.67 10.88
N ILE A 3 20.90 12.92 11.63
CA ILE A 3 19.59 12.41 11.20
C ILE A 3 18.66 13.56 10.78
N ILE A 4 18.59 14.63 11.57
CA ILE A 4 17.73 15.79 11.27
C ILE A 4 18.18 16.49 9.99
N LEU A 5 19.48 16.71 9.84
CA LEU A 5 20.03 17.31 8.62
C LEU A 5 19.74 16.47 7.39
N THR A 6 19.80 15.14 7.52
CA THR A 6 19.51 14.22 6.42
C THR A 6 18.01 14.21 6.07
N ILE A 7 17.12 14.24 7.07
CA ILE A 7 15.68 14.39 6.86
C ILE A 7 15.37 15.73 6.17
N LEU A 8 15.98 16.83 6.62
CA LEU A 8 15.80 18.14 5.99
C LEU A 8 16.32 18.15 4.53
N ALA A 9 17.50 17.56 4.28
CA ALA A 9 18.04 17.42 2.92
C ALA A 9 17.11 16.58 2.02
N TYR A 10 16.59 15.47 2.55
CA TYR A 10 15.60 14.63 1.85
C TYR A 10 14.35 15.44 1.45
N PHE A 11 13.77 16.20 2.38
CA PHE A 11 12.60 17.04 2.06
C PHE A 11 12.93 18.19 1.12
N ALA A 12 14.13 18.76 1.21
CA ALA A 12 14.57 19.79 0.25
C ALA A 12 14.59 19.24 -1.19
N VAL A 13 15.02 17.98 -1.37
CA VAL A 13 14.98 17.29 -2.69
C VAL A 13 13.55 17.09 -3.16
N LEU A 14 12.62 16.63 -2.29
CA LEU A 14 11.21 16.47 -2.67
C LEU A 14 10.57 17.81 -3.07
N LEU A 15 10.83 18.88 -2.33
CA LEU A 15 10.36 20.23 -2.66
C LEU A 15 10.96 20.75 -3.97
N LEU A 16 12.22 20.40 -4.26
CA LEU A 16 12.85 20.73 -5.53
C LEU A 16 12.15 20.01 -6.70
N PHE A 17 11.88 18.69 -6.60
CA PHE A 17 11.11 17.97 -7.60
C PHE A 17 9.72 18.58 -7.77
N SER A 18 9.04 18.90 -6.67
CA SER A 18 7.73 19.57 -6.73
C SER A 18 7.82 20.89 -7.50
N ARG A 19 8.84 21.69 -7.25
CA ARG A 19 9.04 22.99 -7.90
C ARG A 19 9.31 22.86 -9.40
N LEU A 20 10.08 21.84 -9.80
CA LEU A 20 10.43 21.57 -11.20
C LEU A 20 9.22 21.03 -11.99
N THR A 21 8.45 20.13 -11.40
CA THR A 21 7.32 19.45 -12.06
C THR A 21 6.05 20.31 -12.10
N SER A 22 5.92 21.30 -11.20
CA SER A 22 4.69 22.10 -11.04
C SER A 22 4.73 23.50 -11.64
N ARG A 23 5.71 23.83 -12.48
CA ARG A 23 5.84 25.20 -13.05
C ARG A 23 4.62 25.66 -13.86
N GLN A 24 3.95 24.75 -14.56
CA GLN A 24 2.75 25.01 -15.36
C GLN A 24 1.63 24.00 -15.02
N ALA A 25 1.52 23.67 -13.73
CA ALA A 25 0.57 22.66 -13.29
C ALA A 25 -0.86 23.20 -13.30
N ASN A 26 -1.75 22.42 -13.88
CA ASN A 26 -3.20 22.61 -13.90
C ASN A 26 -3.91 21.34 -13.38
N ASN A 27 -5.23 21.28 -13.50
CA ASN A 27 -5.99 20.10 -13.06
C ASN A 27 -5.62 18.83 -13.85
N ASN A 28 -5.33 18.93 -15.16
CA ASN A 28 -4.89 17.77 -15.92
C ASN A 28 -3.51 17.25 -15.45
N THR A 29 -2.60 18.17 -15.12
CA THR A 29 -1.31 17.82 -14.50
C THR A 29 -1.51 17.12 -13.16
N PHE A 30 -2.42 17.63 -12.32
CA PHE A 30 -2.69 17.10 -10.99
C PHE A 30 -3.34 15.71 -11.04
N TYR A 31 -4.35 15.52 -11.89
CA TYR A 31 -5.13 14.27 -11.92
C TYR A 31 -4.54 13.20 -12.84
N ARG A 32 -3.89 13.57 -13.95
CA ARG A 32 -3.47 12.67 -15.03
C ARG A 32 -1.97 12.72 -15.35
N GLY A 33 -1.19 13.59 -14.70
CA GLY A 33 0.24 13.78 -15.02
C GLY A 33 0.49 14.16 -16.48
N ASP A 34 -0.46 14.82 -17.13
CA ASP A 34 -0.47 15.15 -18.56
C ASP A 34 -0.35 13.93 -19.49
N ARG A 35 -0.47 12.71 -18.96
CA ARG A 35 -0.25 11.43 -19.66
C ARG A 35 1.09 11.38 -20.42
N ARG A 36 2.17 11.77 -19.75
CA ARG A 36 3.53 11.82 -20.33
C ARG A 36 4.59 11.19 -19.45
N SER A 37 4.18 10.45 -18.43
CA SER A 37 5.13 9.79 -17.52
C SER A 37 5.80 8.60 -18.21
N PRO A 38 7.13 8.47 -18.09
CA PRO A 38 7.85 7.29 -18.60
C PRO A 38 7.43 6.04 -17.82
N TRP A 39 7.01 4.99 -18.51
CA TRP A 39 6.47 3.78 -17.90
C TRP A 39 7.42 3.12 -16.90
N TYR A 40 8.72 3.15 -17.14
CA TYR A 40 9.72 2.56 -16.25
C TYR A 40 9.89 3.33 -14.93
N MET A 41 9.68 4.65 -14.94
CA MET A 41 9.67 5.45 -13.71
C MET A 41 8.40 5.17 -12.91
N VAL A 42 7.26 5.05 -13.60
CA VAL A 42 6.00 4.70 -12.95
C VAL A 42 6.11 3.31 -12.31
N ALA A 43 6.61 2.30 -13.03
CA ALA A 43 6.81 0.95 -12.52
C ALA A 43 7.71 0.92 -11.27
N PHE A 44 8.85 1.58 -11.33
CA PHE A 44 9.79 1.64 -10.22
C PHE A 44 9.20 2.39 -9.01
N GLY A 45 8.53 3.52 -9.24
CA GLY A 45 7.85 4.29 -8.20
C GLY A 45 6.67 3.50 -7.58
N MET A 46 5.92 2.72 -8.38
CA MET A 46 4.84 1.87 -7.89
C MET A 46 5.34 0.75 -6.97
N VAL A 47 6.52 0.18 -7.23
CA VAL A 47 7.15 -0.79 -6.29
C VAL A 47 7.34 -0.14 -4.92
N GLY A 48 7.94 1.04 -4.87
CA GLY A 48 8.17 1.76 -3.61
C GLY A 48 6.88 2.22 -2.92
N ALA A 49 5.89 2.68 -3.67
CA ALA A 49 4.61 3.08 -3.12
C ALA A 49 3.83 1.91 -2.51
N SER A 50 4.03 0.69 -3.02
CA SER A 50 3.42 -0.52 -2.49
C SER A 50 4.17 -1.07 -1.28
N ILE A 51 5.48 -0.89 -1.24
CA ILE A 51 6.32 -1.18 -0.08
C ILE A 51 6.22 0.02 0.87
N SER A 52 5.13 0.08 1.64
CA SER A 52 4.96 1.13 2.64
C SER A 52 5.98 1.02 3.77
N GLY A 53 6.11 2.07 4.60
CA GLY A 53 6.98 2.03 5.77
C GLY A 53 6.67 0.89 6.74
N ILE A 54 5.40 0.45 6.80
CA ILE A 54 5.03 -0.76 7.55
C ILE A 54 5.66 -1.98 6.89
N THR A 55 5.53 -2.15 5.58
CA THR A 55 6.14 -3.27 4.85
C THR A 55 7.65 -3.33 5.09
N PHE A 56 8.30 -2.15 5.11
CA PHE A 56 9.75 -2.05 5.37
C PHE A 56 10.13 -2.64 6.73
N VAL A 57 9.30 -2.45 7.74
CA VAL A 57 9.56 -2.91 9.11
C VAL A 57 8.99 -4.31 9.37
N SER A 58 7.77 -4.58 8.92
CA SER A 58 7.02 -5.79 9.30
C SER A 58 7.37 -7.00 8.45
N VAL A 59 7.73 -6.84 7.16
CA VAL A 59 8.04 -8.01 6.31
C VAL A 59 9.28 -8.76 6.81
N PRO A 60 10.39 -8.12 7.25
CA PRO A 60 11.46 -8.83 7.92
C PRO A 60 10.99 -9.59 9.17
N GLY A 61 10.12 -8.98 9.97
CA GLY A 61 9.55 -9.60 11.16
C GLY A 61 8.64 -10.81 10.87
N MET A 62 7.96 -10.83 9.73
CA MET A 62 7.10 -11.96 9.34
C MET A 62 7.89 -13.27 9.24
N ALA A 63 9.18 -13.22 8.92
CA ALA A 63 10.04 -14.39 8.89
C ALA A 63 10.10 -15.13 10.24
N MET A 64 9.96 -14.42 11.38
CA MET A 64 9.91 -15.03 12.72
C MET A 64 8.69 -15.93 12.94
N LEU A 65 7.54 -15.54 12.37
CA LEU A 65 6.25 -16.22 12.64
C LEU A 65 5.90 -17.28 11.61
N SER A 66 6.23 -17.02 10.37
CA SER A 66 5.73 -17.83 9.24
C SER A 66 6.81 -18.17 8.20
N GLY A 67 8.07 -17.90 8.52
CA GLY A 67 9.16 -18.07 7.58
C GLY A 67 8.97 -17.19 6.34
N MET A 68 9.40 -17.68 5.18
CA MET A 68 9.27 -16.96 3.91
C MET A 68 7.94 -17.25 3.19
N THR A 69 6.91 -17.76 3.88
CA THR A 69 5.64 -18.18 3.24
C THR A 69 4.88 -17.04 2.58
N TYR A 70 5.12 -15.77 2.96
CA TYR A 70 4.56 -14.59 2.30
C TYR A 70 4.88 -14.53 0.79
N LEU A 71 5.99 -15.15 0.36
CA LEU A 71 6.33 -15.25 -1.07
C LEU A 71 5.29 -16.03 -1.88
N GLN A 72 4.56 -16.98 -1.27
CA GLN A 72 3.45 -17.68 -1.95
C GLN A 72 2.37 -16.68 -2.39
N MET A 73 2.05 -15.72 -1.53
CA MET A 73 1.11 -14.64 -1.83
C MET A 73 1.68 -13.71 -2.92
N CYS A 74 2.98 -13.39 -2.86
CA CYS A 74 3.65 -12.58 -3.87
C CYS A 74 3.66 -13.24 -5.25
N LEU A 75 3.72 -14.58 -5.33
CA LEU A 75 3.54 -15.30 -6.61
C LEU A 75 2.11 -15.13 -7.17
N GLY A 76 1.10 -15.13 -6.29
CA GLY A 76 -0.27 -14.79 -6.67
C GLY A 76 -0.40 -13.36 -7.20
N PHE A 77 0.36 -12.43 -6.64
CA PHE A 77 0.38 -11.03 -7.11
C PHE A 77 0.76 -10.93 -8.59
N ILE A 78 1.71 -11.72 -9.09
CA ILE A 78 2.09 -11.70 -10.50
C ILE A 78 0.88 -11.96 -11.39
N VAL A 79 0.10 -13.00 -11.08
CA VAL A 79 -1.12 -13.33 -11.84
C VAL A 79 -2.14 -12.19 -11.73
N GLY A 80 -2.32 -11.63 -10.53
CA GLY A 80 -3.19 -10.48 -10.30
C GLY A 80 -2.80 -9.28 -11.15
N TYR A 81 -1.50 -8.93 -11.22
CA TYR A 81 -1.01 -7.83 -12.07
C TYR A 81 -1.22 -8.08 -13.55
N PHE A 82 -1.09 -9.32 -14.03
CA PHE A 82 -1.45 -9.65 -15.41
C PHE A 82 -2.94 -9.46 -15.67
N LEU A 83 -3.81 -9.86 -14.75
CA LEU A 83 -5.26 -9.61 -14.88
C LEU A 83 -5.57 -8.10 -14.91
N VAL A 84 -4.93 -7.31 -14.06
CA VAL A 84 -5.05 -5.85 -14.10
C VAL A 84 -4.57 -5.31 -15.46
N ALA A 85 -3.39 -5.74 -15.92
CA ALA A 85 -2.78 -5.25 -17.16
C ALA A 85 -3.60 -5.57 -18.42
N PHE A 86 -4.19 -6.76 -18.49
CA PHE A 86 -4.83 -7.24 -19.72
C PHE A 86 -6.36 -7.24 -19.67
N VAL A 87 -6.98 -7.09 -18.49
CA VAL A 87 -8.44 -7.00 -18.35
C VAL A 87 -8.89 -5.59 -17.96
N LEU A 88 -8.31 -5.01 -16.90
CA LEU A 88 -8.78 -3.73 -16.37
C LEU A 88 -8.23 -2.52 -17.15
N LEU A 89 -6.93 -2.47 -17.42
CA LEU A 89 -6.33 -1.34 -18.13
C LEU A 89 -6.92 -1.10 -19.53
N PRO A 90 -7.21 -2.12 -20.37
CA PRO A 90 -7.91 -1.91 -21.63
C PRO A 90 -9.24 -1.16 -21.47
N VAL A 91 -10.00 -1.49 -20.42
CA VAL A 91 -11.27 -0.83 -20.13
C VAL A 91 -11.04 0.64 -19.76
N TYR A 92 -10.09 0.90 -18.85
CA TYR A 92 -9.81 2.25 -18.37
C TYR A 92 -9.28 3.18 -19.50
N TYR A 93 -8.41 2.68 -20.36
CA TYR A 93 -7.90 3.42 -21.50
C TYR A 93 -8.96 3.64 -22.59
N ARG A 94 -9.82 2.63 -22.85
CA ARG A 94 -10.92 2.75 -23.83
C ARG A 94 -11.90 3.85 -23.46
N TYR A 95 -12.27 3.97 -22.19
CA TYR A 95 -13.17 5.02 -21.71
C TYR A 95 -12.46 6.33 -21.37
N ASN A 96 -11.15 6.42 -21.55
CA ASN A 96 -10.34 7.61 -21.25
C ASN A 96 -10.55 8.16 -19.83
N LEU A 97 -10.64 7.28 -18.84
CA LEU A 97 -11.04 7.62 -17.48
C LEU A 97 -10.04 8.51 -16.77
N THR A 98 -10.54 9.45 -15.95
CA THR A 98 -9.76 10.19 -14.95
C THR A 98 -9.74 9.44 -13.64
N THR A 99 -10.90 8.91 -13.24
CA THR A 99 -11.04 7.99 -12.10
C THR A 99 -11.63 6.67 -12.58
N ILE A 100 -11.17 5.57 -12.01
CA ILE A 100 -11.62 4.23 -12.40
C ILE A 100 -13.09 4.01 -12.09
N TYR A 101 -13.64 4.72 -11.08
CA TYR A 101 -15.05 4.55 -10.66
C TYR A 101 -16.03 5.10 -11.69
N THR A 102 -15.63 6.01 -12.58
CA THR A 102 -16.46 6.48 -13.70
C THR A 102 -16.89 5.31 -14.61
N TYR A 103 -16.13 4.20 -14.64
CA TYR A 103 -16.58 2.97 -15.30
C TYR A 103 -17.93 2.47 -14.76
N LEU A 104 -18.13 2.52 -13.44
CA LEU A 104 -19.38 2.09 -12.80
C LEU A 104 -20.56 2.97 -13.23
N LEU A 105 -20.32 4.28 -13.45
CA LEU A 105 -21.34 5.19 -13.99
C LEU A 105 -21.84 4.73 -15.35
N HIS A 106 -20.90 4.43 -16.26
CA HIS A 106 -21.24 3.98 -17.62
C HIS A 106 -21.91 2.60 -17.65
N ARG A 107 -21.58 1.73 -16.69
CA ARG A 107 -21.98 0.33 -16.73
C ARG A 107 -23.20 0.00 -15.86
N LEU A 108 -23.31 0.54 -14.67
CA LEU A 108 -24.31 0.19 -13.67
C LEU A 108 -25.25 1.35 -13.36
N GLY A 109 -24.73 2.55 -13.18
CA GLY A 109 -25.50 3.75 -12.90
C GLY A 109 -24.85 4.69 -11.90
N ASN A 110 -25.50 5.83 -11.65
CA ASN A 110 -24.94 6.91 -10.83
C ASN A 110 -24.80 6.53 -9.35
N ARG A 111 -25.75 5.75 -8.80
CA ARG A 111 -25.65 5.32 -7.39
C ARG A 111 -24.52 4.31 -7.18
N SER A 112 -24.37 3.36 -8.09
CA SER A 112 -23.26 2.41 -8.10
C SER A 112 -21.92 3.13 -8.18
N TYR A 113 -21.82 4.15 -9.03
CA TYR A 113 -20.63 5.00 -9.16
C TYR A 113 -20.27 5.72 -7.86
N LYS A 114 -21.25 6.44 -7.28
CA LYS A 114 -21.03 7.16 -6.01
C LYS A 114 -20.71 6.20 -4.88
N THR A 115 -21.35 5.03 -4.83
CA THR A 115 -21.09 3.99 -3.83
C THR A 115 -19.65 3.48 -3.94
N GLY A 116 -19.21 3.11 -5.16
CA GLY A 116 -17.83 2.66 -5.37
C GLY A 116 -16.79 3.70 -4.95
N ALA A 117 -16.99 4.96 -5.37
CA ALA A 117 -16.10 6.06 -4.96
C ALA A 117 -16.09 6.27 -3.44
N SER A 118 -17.27 6.17 -2.78
CA SER A 118 -17.37 6.32 -1.31
C SER A 118 -16.66 5.20 -0.55
N PHE A 119 -16.79 3.94 -1.01
CA PHE A 119 -16.07 2.82 -0.43
C PHE A 119 -14.54 2.97 -0.60
N PHE A 120 -14.09 3.44 -1.75
CA PHE A 120 -12.69 3.78 -1.95
C PHE A 120 -12.21 4.88 -0.99
N LEU A 121 -12.94 5.99 -0.91
CA LEU A 121 -12.58 7.10 -0.03
C LEU A 121 -12.44 6.64 1.43
N LEU A 122 -13.39 5.83 1.90
CA LEU A 122 -13.35 5.26 3.25
C LEU A 122 -12.14 4.34 3.44
N SER A 123 -11.97 3.36 2.55
CA SER A 123 -10.87 2.39 2.60
C SER A 123 -9.51 3.07 2.54
N LYS A 124 -9.36 4.00 1.60
CA LYS A 124 -8.07 4.66 1.38
C LYS A 124 -7.72 5.61 2.52
N MET A 125 -8.68 6.40 2.98
CA MET A 125 -8.46 7.32 4.10
C MET A 125 -8.04 6.55 5.36
N THR A 126 -8.79 5.54 5.74
CA THR A 126 -8.52 4.74 6.95
C THR A 126 -7.24 3.92 6.81
N GLY A 127 -7.09 3.17 5.72
CA GLY A 127 -5.93 2.31 5.50
C GLY A 127 -4.61 3.08 5.36
N ALA A 128 -4.61 4.22 4.68
CA ALA A 128 -3.42 5.06 4.58
C ALA A 128 -3.08 5.74 5.91
N ALA A 129 -4.10 6.21 6.66
CA ALA A 129 -3.89 6.85 7.96
C ALA A 129 -3.29 5.88 8.99
N VAL A 130 -3.77 4.63 9.04
CA VAL A 130 -3.18 3.59 9.92
C VAL A 130 -1.73 3.33 9.55
N ARG A 131 -1.42 3.18 8.27
CA ARG A 131 -0.04 2.95 7.82
C ARG A 131 0.87 4.12 8.18
N PHE A 132 0.39 5.33 8.00
CA PHE A 132 1.19 6.52 8.29
C PHE A 132 1.35 6.76 9.79
N PHE A 133 0.33 6.40 10.59
CA PHE A 133 0.43 6.42 12.05
C PHE A 133 1.61 5.61 12.57
N VAL A 134 1.76 4.35 12.10
CA VAL A 134 2.86 3.48 12.54
C VAL A 134 4.21 4.12 12.26
N VAL A 135 4.35 4.76 11.13
CA VAL A 135 5.60 5.43 10.78
C VAL A 135 5.85 6.67 11.62
N CYS A 136 4.82 7.48 11.86
CA CYS A 136 4.94 8.59 12.80
C CYS A 136 5.34 8.08 14.20
N PHE A 137 4.80 6.94 14.61
CA PHE A 137 5.14 6.31 15.90
C PHE A 137 6.59 5.82 15.93
N ILE A 138 7.06 5.13 14.89
CA ILE A 138 8.47 4.69 14.77
C ILE A 138 9.41 5.89 14.77
N LEU A 139 9.13 6.91 13.98
CA LEU A 139 9.94 8.12 13.95
C LEU A 139 9.94 8.86 15.31
N GLN A 140 8.78 8.91 15.96
CA GLN A 140 8.65 9.50 17.28
C GLN A 140 9.56 8.77 18.26
N HIS A 141 9.36 7.47 18.41
CA HIS A 141 10.03 6.67 19.44
C HIS A 141 11.56 6.58 19.23
N PHE A 142 11.99 6.36 17.99
CA PHE A 142 13.42 6.11 17.72
C PHE A 142 14.23 7.38 17.39
N VAL A 143 13.58 8.47 16.99
CA VAL A 143 14.28 9.67 16.51
C VAL A 143 13.89 10.93 17.29
N LEU A 144 12.60 11.22 17.40
CA LEU A 144 12.11 12.52 17.82
C LEU A 144 11.98 12.64 19.35
N ASP A 145 11.73 11.56 20.08
CA ASP A 145 11.71 11.56 21.55
C ASP A 145 13.07 11.97 22.12
N ASN A 146 14.16 11.55 21.48
CA ASN A 146 15.52 11.92 21.88
C ASN A 146 15.82 13.42 21.79
N ILE A 147 15.02 14.19 21.06
CA ILE A 147 15.14 15.64 20.89
C ILE A 147 13.97 16.40 21.48
N GLY A 148 13.07 15.71 22.20
CA GLY A 148 11.96 16.34 22.95
C GLY A 148 10.81 16.86 22.08
N VAL A 149 10.66 16.40 20.82
CA VAL A 149 9.54 16.79 19.95
C VAL A 149 8.31 15.96 20.32
N PRO A 150 7.18 16.56 20.70
CA PRO A 150 6.00 15.81 21.07
C PRO A 150 5.24 15.27 19.85
N PHE A 151 4.58 14.12 20.00
CA PHE A 151 3.85 13.44 18.92
C PHE A 151 2.78 14.31 18.23
N TRP A 152 2.10 15.16 18.99
CA TRP A 152 1.09 16.08 18.46
C TRP A 152 1.68 17.14 17.51
N LEU A 153 3.00 17.37 17.51
CA LEU A 153 3.70 18.23 16.56
C LEU A 153 4.27 17.41 15.38
N THR A 154 4.67 16.18 15.62
CA THR A 154 5.21 15.27 14.59
C THR A 154 4.21 15.03 13.47
N VAL A 155 2.98 14.61 13.79
CA VAL A 155 1.96 14.29 12.80
C VAL A 155 1.59 15.49 11.92
N PRO A 156 1.24 16.68 12.48
CA PRO A 156 0.96 17.86 11.67
C PRO A 156 2.14 18.29 10.79
N SER A 157 3.36 18.22 11.31
CA SER A 157 4.56 18.59 10.54
C SER A 157 4.76 17.69 9.32
N MET A 158 4.60 16.38 9.51
CA MET A 158 4.73 15.40 8.43
C MET A 158 3.64 15.57 7.37
N VAL A 159 2.37 15.71 7.79
CA VAL A 159 1.25 15.93 6.85
C VAL A 159 1.37 17.26 6.12
N LEU A 160 1.83 18.33 6.80
CA LEU A 160 2.09 19.62 6.19
C LEU A 160 3.17 19.51 5.08
N LEU A 161 4.25 18.79 5.35
CA LEU A 161 5.31 18.56 4.35
C LEU A 161 4.77 17.85 3.12
N ILE A 162 3.97 16.78 3.29
CA ILE A 162 3.33 16.08 2.18
C ILE A 162 2.45 17.04 1.37
N TRP A 163 1.58 17.77 2.05
CA TRP A 163 0.69 18.74 1.41
C TRP A 163 1.46 19.81 0.62
N LEU A 164 2.57 20.31 1.16
CA LEU A 164 3.37 21.35 0.51
C LEU A 164 3.91 20.93 -0.85
N TYR A 165 4.46 19.72 -1.00
CA TYR A 165 5.03 19.31 -2.28
C TYR A 165 4.01 18.69 -3.24
N THR A 166 2.85 18.20 -2.74
CA THR A 166 1.82 17.60 -3.61
C THR A 166 0.80 18.61 -4.15
N ARG A 167 0.55 19.72 -3.43
CA ARG A 167 -0.57 20.64 -3.67
C ARG A 167 -0.69 21.22 -5.08
N LYS A 168 0.41 21.32 -5.83
CA LYS A 168 0.41 21.90 -7.18
C LYS A 168 0.45 20.84 -8.28
N GLY A 169 1.45 19.99 -8.26
CA GLY A 169 1.73 19.05 -9.33
C GLY A 169 0.97 17.73 -9.23
N GLY A 170 0.47 17.39 -8.02
CA GLY A 170 -0.26 16.14 -7.81
C GLY A 170 0.49 14.93 -8.35
N ILE A 171 -0.20 14.10 -9.14
CA ILE A 171 0.35 12.82 -9.64
C ILE A 171 1.62 12.99 -10.50
N LYS A 172 1.77 14.10 -11.23
CA LYS A 172 2.99 14.36 -12.01
C LYS A 172 4.22 14.50 -11.12
N THR A 173 4.08 15.19 -9.99
CA THR A 173 5.15 15.30 -8.99
C THR A 173 5.43 13.93 -8.38
N LEU A 174 4.38 13.17 -8.04
CA LEU A 174 4.52 11.87 -7.38
C LEU A 174 5.34 10.86 -8.20
N VAL A 175 5.19 10.80 -9.51
CA VAL A 175 6.01 9.90 -10.35
C VAL A 175 7.51 10.13 -10.13
N TRP A 176 7.94 11.38 -9.97
CA TRP A 176 9.35 11.72 -9.72
C TRP A 176 9.76 11.50 -8.25
N THR A 177 8.91 11.95 -7.32
CA THR A 177 9.21 11.77 -5.90
C THR A 177 9.20 10.30 -5.51
N ASP A 178 8.24 9.50 -6.00
CA ASP A 178 8.19 8.06 -5.74
C ASP A 178 9.41 7.32 -6.28
N THR A 179 9.89 7.69 -7.48
CA THR A 179 11.12 7.11 -8.03
C THR A 179 12.32 7.38 -7.12
N PHE A 180 12.47 8.61 -6.63
CA PHE A 180 13.53 8.97 -5.69
C PHE A 180 13.36 8.27 -4.33
N GLN A 181 12.15 8.23 -3.81
CA GLN A 181 11.81 7.58 -2.55
C GLN A 181 12.09 6.07 -2.60
N THR A 182 11.73 5.43 -3.69
CA THR A 182 12.02 4.00 -3.93
C THR A 182 13.52 3.74 -3.98
N LEU A 183 14.29 4.62 -4.61
CA LEU A 183 15.76 4.51 -4.63
C LEU A 183 16.34 4.63 -3.22
N CYS A 184 15.89 5.59 -2.43
CA CYS A 184 16.33 5.75 -1.03
C CYS A 184 16.00 4.52 -0.18
N MET A 185 14.79 3.97 -0.36
CA MET A 185 14.32 2.78 0.34
C MET A 185 15.18 1.55 0.04
N PHE A 186 15.46 1.27 -1.25
CA PHE A 186 16.31 0.13 -1.62
C PHE A 186 17.77 0.34 -1.22
N ALA A 187 18.30 1.57 -1.30
CA ALA A 187 19.64 1.87 -0.82
C ALA A 187 19.77 1.59 0.69
N ALA A 188 18.75 1.96 1.47
CA ALA A 188 18.70 1.64 2.90
C ALA A 188 18.66 0.13 3.14
N LEU A 189 17.76 -0.60 2.45
CA LEU A 189 17.64 -2.05 2.57
C LEU A 189 18.96 -2.78 2.27
N LEU A 190 19.59 -2.44 1.15
CA LEU A 190 20.85 -3.08 0.72
C LEU A 190 22.00 -2.76 1.67
N LEU A 191 22.08 -1.51 2.18
CA LEU A 191 23.09 -1.15 3.18
C LEU A 191 22.89 -1.94 4.48
N ILE A 192 21.64 -2.12 4.95
CA ILE A 192 21.35 -2.88 6.15
C ILE A 192 21.76 -4.34 5.95
N ILE A 193 21.38 -4.97 4.83
CA ILE A 193 21.80 -6.35 4.49
C ILE A 193 23.33 -6.46 4.50
N TYR A 194 24.02 -5.54 3.83
CA TYR A 194 25.49 -5.52 3.78
C TYR A 194 26.12 -5.43 5.17
N LYS A 195 25.58 -4.61 6.05
CA LYS A 195 26.11 -4.45 7.41
C LYS A 195 25.81 -5.67 8.30
N VAL A 196 24.62 -6.26 8.17
CA VAL A 196 24.26 -7.48 8.90
C VAL A 196 25.14 -8.65 8.47
N THR A 197 25.33 -8.87 7.17
CA THR A 197 26.23 -9.92 6.66
C THR A 197 27.68 -9.69 7.06
N GLY A 198 28.14 -8.45 7.08
CA GLY A 198 29.47 -8.09 7.57
C GLY A 198 29.68 -8.39 9.08
N GLN A 199 28.65 -8.15 9.92
CA GLN A 199 28.72 -8.51 11.35
C GLN A 199 28.68 -10.01 11.59
N LEU A 200 28.00 -10.76 10.71
CA LEU A 200 28.03 -12.23 10.74
C LEU A 200 29.33 -12.82 10.18
N GLY A 201 30.22 -12.00 9.62
CA GLY A 201 31.45 -12.45 9.00
C GLY A 201 31.25 -13.25 7.71
N MET A 202 30.09 -13.08 7.04
CA MET A 202 29.68 -13.82 5.85
C MET A 202 29.93 -13.02 4.57
N THR A 203 30.42 -13.70 3.56
CA THR A 203 30.36 -13.19 2.17
C THR A 203 28.93 -13.26 1.64
N PRO A 204 28.57 -12.51 0.57
CA PRO A 204 27.23 -12.58 -0.01
C PRO A 204 26.80 -14.00 -0.40
N THR A 205 27.72 -14.83 -0.92
CA THR A 205 27.44 -16.22 -1.28
C THR A 205 27.18 -17.12 -0.07
N GLU A 206 27.96 -16.95 0.99
CA GLU A 206 27.75 -17.63 2.28
C GLU A 206 26.44 -17.23 2.92
N ALA A 207 26.08 -15.95 2.88
CA ALA A 207 24.80 -15.46 3.39
C ALA A 207 23.61 -16.10 2.64
N ILE A 208 23.67 -16.20 1.30
CA ILE A 208 22.62 -16.88 0.52
C ILE A 208 22.54 -18.36 0.90
N ALA A 209 23.68 -19.04 1.04
CA ALA A 209 23.71 -20.44 1.46
C ALA A 209 23.15 -20.64 2.87
N ALA A 210 23.53 -19.77 3.80
CA ALA A 210 23.01 -19.81 5.19
C ALA A 210 21.49 -19.58 5.23
N ILE A 211 20.98 -18.56 4.51
CA ILE A 211 19.54 -18.30 4.41
C ILE A 211 18.82 -19.54 3.84
N SER A 212 19.34 -20.15 2.76
CA SER A 212 18.68 -21.28 2.13
C SER A 212 18.59 -22.54 3.01
N GLN A 213 19.44 -22.66 4.02
CA GLN A 213 19.49 -23.79 4.96
C GLN A 213 18.75 -23.50 6.29
N ASP A 214 18.32 -22.26 6.52
CA ASP A 214 17.64 -21.89 7.74
C ASP A 214 16.19 -22.40 7.75
N GLU A 215 15.72 -22.85 8.90
CA GLU A 215 14.34 -23.35 9.10
C GLU A 215 13.27 -22.31 8.79
N HIS A 216 13.56 -21.00 9.00
CA HIS A 216 12.67 -19.89 8.69
C HIS A 216 12.64 -19.52 7.20
N SER A 217 13.40 -20.21 6.35
CA SER A 217 13.39 -19.98 4.90
C SER A 217 12.38 -20.83 4.13
N ARG A 218 11.53 -21.56 4.86
CA ARG A 218 10.45 -22.32 4.25
C ARG A 218 9.50 -21.38 3.49
N ILE A 219 9.35 -21.61 2.17
CA ILE A 219 8.46 -20.81 1.30
C ILE A 219 7.12 -21.53 1.12
N PHE A 220 7.11 -22.81 0.79
CA PHE A 220 5.90 -23.52 0.36
C PHE A 220 5.31 -24.39 1.46
N VAL A 221 3.98 -24.25 1.68
CA VAL A 221 3.20 -25.04 2.64
C VAL A 221 2.02 -25.66 1.89
N PHE A 222 2.21 -26.93 1.45
CA PHE A 222 1.17 -27.71 0.76
C PHE A 222 0.51 -28.73 1.67
N ASP A 223 1.18 -29.10 2.73
CA ASP A 223 0.87 -30.21 3.65
C ASP A 223 -0.23 -29.90 4.67
N ASP A 224 -0.46 -28.63 4.99
CA ASP A 224 -1.48 -28.21 5.95
C ASP A 224 -2.58 -27.36 5.29
N TRP A 225 -3.73 -28.00 5.03
CA TRP A 225 -4.90 -27.34 4.43
C TRP A 225 -5.67 -26.44 5.41
N VAL A 226 -5.50 -26.62 6.71
CA VAL A 226 -6.18 -25.79 7.72
C VAL A 226 -5.39 -24.51 7.95
N SER A 227 -4.07 -24.58 7.84
CA SER A 227 -3.19 -23.43 8.02
C SER A 227 -3.57 -22.26 7.11
N ARG A 228 -3.47 -21.05 7.67
CA ARG A 228 -3.57 -19.82 6.89
C ARG A 228 -2.41 -19.66 5.90
N GLN A 229 -1.27 -20.31 6.17
CA GLN A 229 -0.08 -20.28 5.33
C GLN A 229 -0.13 -21.31 4.18
N ASN A 230 -1.25 -22.04 4.02
CA ASN A 230 -1.40 -22.97 2.90
C ASN A 230 -1.20 -22.27 1.55
N PHE A 231 -0.42 -22.91 0.65
CA PHE A 231 -0.07 -22.33 -0.66
C PHE A 231 -1.28 -21.83 -1.44
N TRP A 232 -2.30 -22.65 -1.59
CA TRP A 232 -3.47 -22.29 -2.42
C TRP A 232 -4.25 -21.12 -1.83
N LYS A 233 -4.38 -21.06 -0.49
CA LYS A 233 -5.04 -19.94 0.17
C LYS A 233 -4.25 -18.65 -0.04
N GLN A 234 -2.94 -18.65 0.17
CA GLN A 234 -2.07 -17.50 0.00
C GLN A 234 -2.01 -17.06 -1.48
N PHE A 235 -1.80 -18.00 -2.39
CA PHE A 235 -1.70 -17.72 -3.82
C PHE A 235 -2.98 -17.11 -4.39
N LEU A 236 -4.14 -17.74 -4.13
CA LEU A 236 -5.43 -17.22 -4.60
C LEU A 236 -5.77 -15.88 -3.95
N SER A 237 -5.54 -15.76 -2.64
CA SER A 237 -5.73 -14.48 -1.95
C SER A 237 -4.86 -13.38 -2.55
N GLY A 238 -3.61 -13.70 -2.89
CA GLY A 238 -2.70 -12.76 -3.56
C GLY A 238 -3.27 -12.22 -4.88
N ILE A 239 -3.84 -13.10 -5.73
CA ILE A 239 -4.47 -12.67 -6.99
C ILE A 239 -5.57 -11.63 -6.72
N PHE A 240 -6.49 -11.92 -5.81
CA PHE A 240 -7.63 -11.04 -5.53
C PHE A 240 -7.21 -9.77 -4.79
N VAL A 241 -6.25 -9.85 -3.88
CA VAL A 241 -5.69 -8.68 -3.17
C VAL A 241 -5.11 -7.69 -4.18
N VAL A 242 -4.35 -8.13 -5.17
CA VAL A 242 -3.79 -7.25 -6.22
C VAL A 242 -4.88 -6.67 -7.10
N ILE A 243 -5.83 -7.48 -7.56
CA ILE A 243 -6.95 -6.97 -8.36
C ILE A 243 -7.60 -5.80 -7.63
N VAL A 244 -7.83 -5.93 -6.33
CA VAL A 244 -8.55 -4.93 -5.53
C VAL A 244 -7.66 -3.76 -5.13
N MET A 245 -6.52 -4.03 -4.51
CA MET A 245 -5.64 -2.99 -3.93
C MET A 245 -4.76 -2.30 -4.99
N THR A 246 -4.74 -2.80 -6.23
CA THR A 246 -4.07 -2.14 -7.35
C THR A 246 -5.06 -1.80 -8.45
N GLY A 247 -5.75 -2.80 -8.98
CA GLY A 247 -6.63 -2.61 -10.14
C GLY A 247 -7.91 -1.83 -9.86
N LEU A 248 -8.45 -1.92 -8.66
CA LEU A 248 -9.66 -1.21 -8.21
C LEU A 248 -9.36 -0.08 -7.22
N ASP A 249 -8.10 0.27 -7.04
CA ASP A 249 -7.64 1.36 -6.20
C ASP A 249 -7.21 2.55 -7.06
N GLN A 250 -7.87 3.70 -6.87
CA GLN A 250 -7.60 4.91 -7.65
C GLN A 250 -6.18 5.42 -7.47
N ASP A 251 -5.57 5.27 -6.29
CA ASP A 251 -4.21 5.72 -6.02
C ASP A 251 -3.19 5.01 -6.94
N MET A 252 -3.27 3.69 -7.01
CA MET A 252 -2.37 2.89 -7.85
C MET A 252 -2.68 3.08 -9.34
N MET A 253 -3.97 3.09 -9.70
CA MET A 253 -4.37 3.28 -11.10
C MET A 253 -4.11 4.69 -11.59
N GLN A 254 -4.22 5.71 -10.77
CA GLN A 254 -3.92 7.08 -11.16
C GLN A 254 -2.46 7.24 -11.63
N LYS A 255 -1.50 6.56 -10.96
CA LYS A 255 -0.10 6.53 -11.38
C LYS A 255 0.07 5.84 -12.74
N ASN A 256 -0.48 4.64 -12.87
CA ASN A 256 -0.42 3.87 -14.11
C ASN A 256 -1.08 4.61 -15.30
N LEU A 257 -2.20 5.28 -15.06
CA LEU A 257 -2.90 6.09 -16.09
C LEU A 257 -2.16 7.35 -16.50
N THR A 258 -1.03 7.71 -15.87
CA THR A 258 -0.13 8.78 -16.38
C THR A 258 0.70 8.33 -17.57
N CYS A 259 0.80 7.03 -17.85
CA CYS A 259 1.46 6.51 -19.05
C CYS A 259 0.74 6.95 -20.31
N LYS A 260 1.53 7.20 -21.39
CA LYS A 260 1.00 7.77 -22.63
C LYS A 260 0.04 6.83 -23.36
N THR A 261 0.33 5.55 -23.36
CA THR A 261 -0.41 4.53 -24.12
C THR A 261 -0.76 3.33 -23.26
N LEU A 262 -1.81 2.60 -23.64
CA LEU A 262 -2.18 1.34 -23.00
C LEU A 262 -0.99 0.36 -22.94
N ARG A 263 -0.20 0.26 -24.03
CA ARG A 263 0.96 -0.65 -24.09
C ARG A 263 2.04 -0.28 -23.08
N GLU A 264 2.27 1.02 -22.87
CA GLU A 264 3.19 1.50 -21.83
C GLU A 264 2.66 1.21 -20.42
N ALA A 265 1.38 1.42 -20.19
CA ALA A 265 0.71 1.10 -18.92
C ALA A 265 0.74 -0.41 -18.61
N GLN A 266 0.59 -1.26 -19.63
CA GLN A 266 0.73 -2.71 -19.49
C GLN A 266 2.17 -3.12 -19.19
N LYS A 267 3.16 -2.49 -19.84
CA LYS A 267 4.59 -2.71 -19.52
C LYS A 267 4.91 -2.31 -18.08
N ASP A 268 4.43 -1.14 -17.65
CA ASP A 268 4.53 -0.69 -16.29
C ASP A 268 3.98 -1.74 -15.32
N MET A 269 2.72 -2.14 -15.48
CA MET A 269 2.04 -3.06 -14.57
C MET A 269 2.72 -4.44 -14.49
N CYS A 270 3.16 -4.99 -15.63
CA CYS A 270 3.86 -6.27 -15.66
C CYS A 270 5.26 -6.16 -15.01
N SER A 271 6.02 -5.10 -15.32
CA SER A 271 7.35 -4.89 -14.75
C SER A 271 7.29 -4.69 -13.23
N TYR A 272 6.31 -3.90 -12.77
CA TYR A 272 6.04 -3.72 -11.35
C TYR A 272 5.72 -5.06 -10.67
N GLY A 273 4.82 -5.87 -11.27
CA GLY A 273 4.45 -7.18 -10.72
C GLY A 273 5.64 -8.13 -10.57
N PHE A 274 6.52 -8.19 -11.56
CA PHE A 274 7.73 -9.01 -11.46
C PHE A 274 8.74 -8.46 -10.45
N ALA A 275 8.94 -7.15 -10.39
CA ALA A 275 9.90 -6.53 -9.49
C ALA A 275 9.50 -6.64 -8.00
N PHE A 276 8.20 -6.80 -7.72
CA PHE A 276 7.69 -6.89 -6.36
C PHE A 276 8.12 -8.16 -5.62
N VAL A 277 8.25 -9.28 -6.34
CA VAL A 277 8.66 -10.57 -5.75
C VAL A 277 10.11 -10.53 -5.24
N PRO A 278 11.13 -10.17 -6.03
CA PRO A 278 12.49 -10.08 -5.53
C PRO A 278 12.66 -9.01 -4.45
N ALA A 279 11.87 -7.91 -4.49
CA ALA A 279 11.88 -6.92 -3.44
C ALA A 279 11.45 -7.53 -2.08
N ASN A 280 10.34 -8.28 -2.04
CA ASN A 280 9.90 -8.94 -0.82
C ASN A 280 10.84 -10.08 -0.40
N LEU A 281 11.45 -10.79 -1.34
CA LEU A 281 12.48 -11.79 -1.03
C LEU A 281 13.66 -11.15 -0.28
N LEU A 282 14.11 -9.96 -0.68
CA LEU A 282 15.19 -9.24 0.03
C LEU A 282 14.77 -8.85 1.46
N PHE A 283 13.53 -8.39 1.66
CA PHE A 283 13.04 -8.06 3.00
C PHE A 283 12.93 -9.29 3.92
N LEU A 284 12.40 -10.40 3.40
CA LEU A 284 12.32 -11.65 4.16
C LEU A 284 13.72 -12.22 4.47
N SER A 285 14.63 -12.16 3.49
CA SER A 285 16.03 -12.55 3.69
C SER A 285 16.71 -11.72 4.77
N LEU A 286 16.43 -10.41 4.80
CA LEU A 286 16.91 -9.55 5.90
C LEU A 286 16.37 -10.03 7.25
N GLY A 287 15.10 -10.44 7.32
CA GLY A 287 14.50 -10.99 8.55
C GLY A 287 15.26 -12.22 9.07
N VAL A 288 15.55 -13.18 8.19
CA VAL A 288 16.33 -14.38 8.53
C VAL A 288 17.74 -14.00 9.00
N LEU A 289 18.42 -13.11 8.29
CA LEU A 289 19.77 -12.63 8.67
C LEU A 289 19.77 -11.93 10.05
N LEU A 290 18.73 -11.15 10.37
CA LEU A 290 18.60 -10.49 11.66
C LEU A 290 18.38 -11.51 12.80
N MET A 291 17.61 -12.56 12.57
CA MET A 291 17.46 -13.65 13.54
C MET A 291 18.77 -14.42 13.77
N MET A 292 19.52 -14.68 12.71
CA MET A 292 20.86 -15.27 12.81
C MET A 292 21.81 -14.37 13.62
N LEU A 293 21.74 -13.05 13.36
CA LEU A 293 22.56 -12.08 14.10
C LEU A 293 22.17 -12.03 15.57
N ALA A 294 20.87 -12.02 15.91
CA ALA A 294 20.40 -12.10 17.29
C ALA A 294 20.95 -13.35 17.99
N LYS A 295 20.84 -14.50 17.33
CA LYS A 295 21.36 -15.77 17.86
C LYS A 295 22.88 -15.74 18.08
N SER A 296 23.64 -15.19 17.14
CA SER A 296 25.12 -15.09 17.24
C SER A 296 25.58 -14.17 18.38
N GLN A 297 24.77 -13.17 18.72
CA GLN A 297 25.03 -12.22 19.80
C GLN A 297 24.40 -12.63 21.14
N GLY A 298 23.71 -13.78 21.21
CA GLY A 298 23.00 -14.22 22.41
C GLY A 298 21.85 -13.30 22.81
N MET A 299 21.29 -12.55 21.88
CA MET A 299 20.15 -11.65 22.12
C MET A 299 18.83 -12.40 21.98
N ALA A 300 17.88 -12.13 22.88
CA ALA A 300 16.52 -12.61 22.74
C ALA A 300 15.82 -11.93 21.57
N LEU A 301 15.02 -12.69 20.82
CA LEU A 301 14.16 -12.12 19.78
C LEU A 301 13.05 -11.27 20.43
N PRO A 302 12.58 -10.20 19.78
CA PRO A 302 11.53 -9.35 20.30
C PRO A 302 10.19 -10.10 20.34
N GLU A 303 9.32 -9.75 21.29
CA GLU A 303 7.97 -10.31 21.38
C GLU A 303 7.11 -9.94 20.15
N LYS A 304 7.29 -8.72 19.65
CA LYS A 304 6.58 -8.24 18.46
C LYS A 304 7.49 -8.36 17.23
N PRO A 305 7.04 -9.07 16.18
CA PRO A 305 7.82 -9.22 14.95
C PRO A 305 8.23 -7.90 14.32
N ASP A 306 7.39 -6.87 14.43
CA ASP A 306 7.64 -5.54 13.88
C ASP A 306 8.82 -4.82 14.55
N ASP A 307 9.26 -5.27 15.72
CA ASP A 307 10.40 -4.70 16.43
C ASP A 307 11.74 -5.31 15.99
N LEU A 308 11.74 -6.40 15.19
CA LEU A 308 12.96 -7.10 14.80
C LEU A 308 13.96 -6.19 14.07
N LEU A 309 13.52 -5.52 13.01
CA LEU A 309 14.40 -4.63 12.25
C LEU A 309 14.76 -3.35 13.02
N PRO A 310 13.82 -2.64 13.68
CA PRO A 310 14.14 -1.49 14.51
C PRO A 310 15.12 -1.78 15.65
N MET A 311 15.04 -2.94 16.27
CA MET A 311 15.94 -3.37 17.35
C MET A 311 17.42 -3.29 16.95
N PHE A 312 17.75 -3.62 15.72
CA PHE A 312 19.11 -3.54 15.20
C PHE A 312 19.43 -2.23 14.50
N ALA A 313 18.51 -1.75 13.64
CA ALA A 313 18.78 -0.63 12.75
C ALA A 313 18.63 0.73 13.45
N ALA A 314 17.73 0.86 14.43
CA ALA A 314 17.50 2.11 15.15
C ALA A 314 18.37 2.26 16.40
N SER A 315 18.76 1.15 17.05
CA SER A 315 19.58 1.17 18.29
C SER A 315 21.03 1.61 18.08
N GLY A 316 21.50 1.69 16.84
CA GLY A 316 22.89 1.94 16.51
C GLY A 316 23.80 0.70 16.56
N ALA A 317 23.25 -0.50 16.84
CA ALA A 317 24.01 -1.77 16.89
C ALA A 317 24.73 -2.09 15.56
N LEU A 318 24.16 -1.66 14.43
CA LEU A 318 24.76 -1.80 13.09
C LEU A 318 25.58 -0.58 12.66
N GLY A 319 25.75 0.41 13.55
CA GLY A 319 26.45 1.66 13.31
C GLY A 319 25.54 2.83 12.92
N SER A 320 25.99 4.04 13.22
CA SER A 320 25.23 5.29 13.02
C SER A 320 24.77 5.52 11.58
N MET A 321 25.55 5.08 10.60
CA MET A 321 25.19 5.16 9.20
C MET A 321 23.93 4.33 8.88
N VAL A 322 23.81 3.12 9.44
CA VAL A 322 22.62 2.29 9.28
C VAL A 322 21.39 2.97 9.87
N THR A 323 21.52 3.57 11.06
CA THR A 323 20.39 4.28 11.69
C THR A 323 19.89 5.44 10.82
N VAL A 324 20.80 6.20 10.21
CA VAL A 324 20.46 7.28 9.27
C VAL A 324 19.73 6.73 8.04
N PHE A 325 20.28 5.70 7.38
CA PHE A 325 19.67 5.12 6.20
C PHE A 325 18.36 4.39 6.50
N PHE A 326 18.26 3.69 7.63
CA PHE A 326 17.00 3.10 8.09
C PHE A 326 15.91 4.16 8.24
N THR A 327 16.23 5.27 8.93
CA THR A 327 15.29 6.37 9.12
C THR A 327 14.82 6.94 7.77
N ILE A 328 15.75 7.19 6.82
CA ILE A 328 15.41 7.66 5.47
C ILE A 328 14.56 6.62 4.73
N GLY A 329 14.91 5.34 4.80
CA GLY A 329 14.18 4.26 4.15
C GLY A 329 12.74 4.16 4.63
N VAL A 330 12.52 4.21 5.95
CA VAL A 330 11.18 4.21 6.56
C VAL A 330 10.40 5.47 6.17
N VAL A 331 11.02 6.65 6.25
CA VAL A 331 10.41 7.92 5.84
C VAL A 331 10.02 7.87 4.37
N ALA A 332 10.96 7.49 3.49
CA ALA A 332 10.73 7.44 2.05
C ALA A 332 9.57 6.50 1.67
N ALA A 333 9.58 5.27 2.18
CA ALA A 333 8.52 4.30 1.94
C ALA A 333 7.16 4.78 2.43
N SER A 334 7.12 5.52 3.53
CA SER A 334 5.89 6.00 4.14
C SER A 334 5.30 7.20 3.43
N PHE A 335 6.16 8.14 3.06
CA PHE A 335 5.72 9.35 2.36
C PHE A 335 5.21 9.01 0.97
N SER A 336 5.83 8.10 0.23
CA SER A 336 5.34 7.61 -1.07
C SER A 336 3.93 7.00 -1.01
N SER A 337 3.58 6.36 0.11
CA SER A 337 2.22 5.83 0.29
C SER A 337 1.21 6.91 0.71
N ALA A 338 1.61 7.85 1.57
CA ALA A 338 0.71 8.86 2.10
C ALA A 338 0.42 9.99 1.10
N ASP A 339 1.43 10.47 0.37
CA ASP A 339 1.28 11.53 -0.63
C ASP A 339 0.40 11.09 -1.81
N SER A 340 0.57 9.84 -2.21
CA SER A 340 -0.25 9.19 -3.22
C SER A 340 -1.71 9.07 -2.78
N ALA A 341 -1.94 8.61 -1.54
CA ALA A 341 -3.27 8.54 -0.97
C ALA A 341 -3.95 9.91 -0.92
N LEU A 342 -3.26 10.95 -0.43
CA LEU A 342 -3.79 12.32 -0.39
C LEU A 342 -4.19 12.84 -1.78
N THR A 343 -3.38 12.56 -2.79
CA THR A 343 -3.64 12.98 -4.17
C THR A 343 -4.82 12.23 -4.76
N ALA A 344 -4.89 10.91 -4.56
CA ALA A 344 -5.98 10.07 -5.06
C ALA A 344 -7.32 10.38 -4.37
N LEU A 345 -7.31 10.59 -3.06
CA LEU A 345 -8.49 11.03 -2.30
C LEU A 345 -9.00 12.38 -2.81
N THR A 346 -8.10 13.34 -3.02
CA THR A 346 -8.45 14.65 -3.58
C THR A 346 -9.07 14.50 -4.97
N THR A 347 -8.46 13.68 -5.82
CA THR A 347 -8.96 13.42 -7.18
C THR A 347 -10.37 12.83 -7.14
N SER A 348 -10.57 11.78 -6.33
CA SER A 348 -11.88 11.13 -6.24
C SER A 348 -12.96 12.04 -5.63
N VAL A 349 -12.63 12.84 -4.63
CA VAL A 349 -13.57 13.82 -4.07
C VAL A 349 -13.97 14.87 -5.11
N CYS A 350 -13.01 15.45 -5.84
CA CYS A 350 -13.31 16.48 -6.85
C CYS A 350 -14.08 15.91 -8.04
N VAL A 351 -13.61 14.77 -8.58
CA VAL A 351 -14.16 14.18 -9.81
C VAL A 351 -15.40 13.34 -9.51
N ASP A 352 -15.29 12.38 -8.57
CA ASP A 352 -16.34 11.39 -8.35
C ASP A 352 -17.46 11.92 -7.47
N ILE A 353 -17.15 12.71 -6.43
CA ILE A 353 -18.17 13.20 -5.48
C ILE A 353 -18.78 14.52 -5.97
N PHE A 354 -17.96 15.52 -6.27
CA PHE A 354 -18.46 16.84 -6.68
C PHE A 354 -18.73 16.96 -8.19
N GLY A 355 -18.07 16.16 -9.05
CA GLY A 355 -18.21 16.23 -10.50
C GLY A 355 -17.66 17.54 -11.08
N ARG A 356 -16.61 18.11 -10.47
CA ARG A 356 -16.00 19.41 -10.83
C ARG A 356 -14.49 19.26 -11.03
N ASP A 357 -14.10 18.53 -12.06
CA ASP A 357 -12.70 18.24 -12.37
C ASP A 357 -11.93 19.45 -12.95
N GLU A 358 -12.63 20.45 -13.48
CA GLU A 358 -12.04 21.67 -14.04
C GLU A 358 -11.80 22.77 -12.98
N ASP A 359 -12.44 22.69 -11.82
CA ASP A 359 -12.39 23.71 -10.77
C ASP A 359 -11.11 23.61 -9.93
N GLU A 360 -10.10 24.44 -10.22
CA GLU A 360 -8.84 24.48 -9.49
C GLU A 360 -8.95 24.94 -8.07
N ASP A 361 -9.85 25.88 -7.77
CA ASP A 361 -9.98 26.42 -6.42
C ASP A 361 -10.69 25.41 -5.50
N LEU A 362 -11.67 24.68 -6.05
CA LEU A 362 -12.26 23.54 -5.35
C LEU A 362 -11.18 22.50 -5.06
N ARG A 363 -10.35 22.11 -6.05
CA ARG A 363 -9.28 21.15 -5.86
C ARG A 363 -8.31 21.55 -4.74
N LYS A 364 -7.87 22.82 -4.72
CA LYS A 364 -6.97 23.33 -3.66
C LYS A 364 -7.60 23.23 -2.26
N LYS A 365 -8.89 23.60 -2.14
CA LYS A 365 -9.64 23.52 -0.89
C LYS A 365 -9.83 22.06 -0.46
N VAL A 366 -10.23 21.19 -1.37
CA VAL A 366 -10.42 19.77 -1.12
C VAL A 366 -9.09 19.11 -0.71
N HIS A 367 -7.98 19.44 -1.38
CA HIS A 367 -6.67 18.87 -1.05
C HIS A 367 -6.23 19.25 0.39
N LEU A 368 -6.49 20.49 0.81
CA LEU A 368 -6.25 20.91 2.18
C LEU A 368 -7.18 20.18 3.17
N ALA A 369 -8.49 20.11 2.85
CA ALA A 369 -9.46 19.44 3.71
C ALA A 369 -9.13 17.95 3.88
N VAL A 370 -8.76 17.26 2.80
CA VAL A 370 -8.33 15.84 2.84
C VAL A 370 -7.08 15.69 3.72
N ALA A 371 -6.09 16.58 3.59
CA ALA A 371 -4.90 16.56 4.45
C ALA A 371 -5.23 16.73 5.93
N LEU A 372 -6.15 17.65 6.26
CA LEU A 372 -6.60 17.88 7.66
C LEU A 372 -7.37 16.67 8.20
N ILE A 373 -8.28 16.08 7.41
CA ILE A 373 -9.01 14.88 7.80
C ILE A 373 -8.05 13.72 8.00
N PHE A 374 -7.08 13.54 7.10
CA PHE A 374 -6.05 12.51 7.19
C PHE A 374 -5.24 12.64 8.48
N MET A 375 -4.84 13.87 8.83
CA MET A 375 -4.15 14.17 10.10
C MET A 375 -5.00 13.78 11.31
N LEU A 376 -6.31 14.10 11.30
CA LEU A 376 -7.23 13.74 12.40
C LEU A 376 -7.39 12.21 12.53
N PHE A 377 -7.45 11.47 11.42
CA PHE A 377 -7.47 10.01 11.45
C PHE A 377 -6.19 9.44 12.07
N ILE A 378 -5.01 9.96 11.71
CA ILE A 378 -3.72 9.51 12.26
C ILE A 378 -3.67 9.74 13.77
N ILE A 379 -4.06 10.91 14.23
CA ILE A 379 -4.10 11.24 15.67
C ILE A 379 -5.11 10.34 16.40
N GLY A 380 -6.28 10.11 15.80
CA GLY A 380 -7.31 9.22 16.34
C GLY A 380 -6.85 7.78 16.49
N PHE A 381 -6.12 7.23 15.52
CA PHE A 381 -5.51 5.90 15.63
C PHE A 381 -4.46 5.82 16.74
N GLY A 382 -3.71 6.88 16.96
CA GLY A 382 -2.78 6.99 18.07
C GLY A 382 -3.42 6.85 19.45
N ALA A 383 -4.67 7.27 19.58
CA ALA A 383 -5.43 7.16 20.83
C ALA A 383 -6.02 5.75 21.07
N LEU A 384 -6.20 4.94 20.00
CA LEU A 384 -6.84 3.62 20.08
C LEU A 384 -5.90 2.45 20.36
N ASN A 385 -4.61 2.65 20.23
CA ASN A 385 -3.45 1.80 20.55
C ASN A 385 -3.74 0.31 20.82
N SER A 386 -4.00 -0.53 19.78
CA SER A 386 -3.90 -1.99 19.90
C SER A 386 -3.87 -2.72 18.56
N THR A 387 -3.12 -3.83 18.51
CA THR A 387 -3.02 -4.91 17.52
C THR A 387 -2.00 -4.74 16.39
N SER A 388 -1.56 -5.89 15.83
CA SER A 388 -0.72 -5.93 14.64
C SER A 388 -1.34 -5.08 13.51
N VAL A 389 -0.62 -4.07 13.08
CA VAL A 389 -1.13 -3.05 12.16
C VAL A 389 -1.39 -3.61 10.77
N ILE A 390 -0.60 -4.58 10.33
CA ILE A 390 -0.80 -5.23 9.03
C ILE A 390 -2.13 -5.98 9.01
N ASP A 391 -2.42 -6.76 10.06
CA ASP A 391 -3.67 -7.49 10.16
C ASP A 391 -4.88 -6.56 10.17
N ALA A 392 -4.80 -5.45 10.91
CA ALA A 392 -5.86 -4.44 10.95
C ALA A 392 -6.11 -3.83 9.56
N ILE A 393 -5.06 -3.53 8.79
CA ILE A 393 -5.18 -3.00 7.42
C ILE A 393 -5.85 -4.02 6.50
N TYR A 394 -5.41 -5.29 6.53
CA TYR A 394 -5.97 -6.31 5.65
C TYR A 394 -7.41 -6.66 6.02
N ILE A 395 -7.75 -6.68 7.31
CA ILE A 395 -9.13 -6.84 7.78
C ILE A 395 -9.99 -5.69 7.25
N LEU A 396 -9.56 -4.45 7.43
CA LEU A 396 -10.27 -3.28 6.92
C LEU A 396 -10.42 -3.33 5.40
N CYS A 397 -9.36 -3.71 4.67
CA CYS A 397 -9.42 -3.90 3.23
C CYS A 397 -10.41 -4.99 2.83
N SER A 398 -10.46 -6.12 3.53
CA SER A 398 -11.39 -7.21 3.24
C SER A 398 -12.84 -6.77 3.35
N TYR A 399 -13.18 -5.92 4.32
CA TYR A 399 -14.53 -5.41 4.49
C TYR A 399 -14.89 -4.27 3.53
N THR A 400 -13.96 -3.39 3.21
CA THR A 400 -14.24 -2.18 2.43
C THR A 400 -14.00 -2.33 0.94
N TYR A 401 -13.03 -3.14 0.53
CA TYR A 401 -12.77 -3.41 -0.89
C TYR A 401 -13.59 -4.57 -1.47
N GLY A 402 -14.19 -5.43 -0.64
CA GLY A 402 -15.03 -6.52 -1.12
C GLY A 402 -16.20 -6.04 -1.99
N PRO A 403 -16.97 -5.02 -1.58
CA PRO A 403 -18.02 -4.44 -2.41
C PRO A 403 -17.51 -3.91 -3.75
N LEU A 404 -16.32 -3.29 -3.79
CA LEU A 404 -15.68 -2.84 -5.04
C LEU A 404 -15.39 -4.03 -5.97
N LEU A 405 -14.81 -5.11 -5.42
CA LEU A 405 -14.58 -6.34 -6.19
C LEU A 405 -15.87 -6.86 -6.83
N GLY A 406 -16.94 -6.94 -6.05
CA GLY A 406 -18.25 -7.40 -6.54
C GLY A 406 -18.86 -6.49 -7.61
N LEU A 407 -18.80 -5.15 -7.44
CA LEU A 407 -19.28 -4.18 -8.41
C LEU A 407 -18.53 -4.27 -9.75
N PHE A 408 -17.19 -4.30 -9.70
CA PHE A 408 -16.38 -4.37 -10.92
C PHE A 408 -16.49 -5.75 -11.58
N ALA A 409 -16.45 -6.83 -10.81
CA ALA A 409 -16.62 -8.18 -11.35
C ALA A 409 -17.98 -8.31 -12.05
N PHE A 410 -19.07 -7.84 -11.43
CA PHE A 410 -20.38 -7.87 -12.04
C PHE A 410 -20.44 -7.03 -13.32
N GLY A 411 -19.88 -5.82 -13.29
CA GLY A 411 -19.82 -4.93 -14.44
C GLY A 411 -19.04 -5.49 -15.62
N LEU A 412 -17.94 -6.20 -15.36
CA LEU A 412 -17.04 -6.75 -16.38
C LEU A 412 -17.53 -8.10 -16.92
N MET A 413 -18.03 -8.99 -16.04
CA MET A 413 -18.37 -10.37 -16.39
C MET A 413 -19.80 -10.52 -16.91
N THR A 414 -20.67 -9.53 -16.69
CA THR A 414 -22.07 -9.60 -17.12
C THR A 414 -22.45 -8.42 -18.00
N HIS A 415 -23.46 -8.60 -18.86
CA HIS A 415 -24.10 -7.50 -19.60
C HIS A 415 -25.45 -7.07 -19.02
N ARG A 416 -25.80 -7.63 -17.84
CA ARG A 416 -27.11 -7.42 -17.21
C ARG A 416 -27.22 -6.00 -16.63
N LYS A 417 -28.42 -5.43 -16.71
CA LYS A 417 -28.75 -4.17 -16.03
C LYS A 417 -29.21 -4.47 -14.60
N VAL A 418 -28.86 -3.61 -13.68
CA VAL A 418 -29.25 -3.70 -12.27
C VAL A 418 -30.19 -2.56 -11.89
N ASN A 419 -30.98 -2.77 -10.85
CA ASN A 419 -31.70 -1.67 -10.23
C ASN A 419 -30.76 -0.86 -9.33
N ASP A 420 -30.18 0.20 -9.90
CA ASP A 420 -29.14 1.06 -9.27
C ASP A 420 -29.56 1.62 -7.89
N ARG A 421 -30.88 1.66 -7.60
CA ARG A 421 -31.40 2.13 -6.31
C ARG A 421 -30.98 1.25 -5.14
N TRP A 422 -30.85 -0.06 -5.36
CA TRP A 422 -30.56 -1.03 -4.31
C TRP A 422 -29.06 -1.34 -4.16
N VAL A 423 -28.23 -0.92 -5.10
CA VAL A 423 -26.79 -1.20 -5.09
C VAL A 423 -26.10 -0.74 -3.80
N PRO A 424 -26.34 0.50 -3.29
CA PRO A 424 -25.70 0.94 -2.05
C PRO A 424 -26.02 0.03 -0.85
N TRP A 425 -27.26 -0.46 -0.77
CA TRP A 425 -27.69 -1.35 0.33
C TRP A 425 -27.02 -2.72 0.27
N ILE A 426 -26.82 -3.27 -0.93
CA ILE A 426 -26.10 -4.53 -1.12
C ILE A 426 -24.64 -4.34 -0.71
N CYS A 427 -24.01 -3.25 -1.12
CA CYS A 427 -22.61 -2.94 -0.79
C CYS A 427 -22.41 -2.72 0.72
N ILE A 428 -23.41 -2.26 1.46
CA ILE A 428 -23.38 -2.15 2.92
C ILE A 428 -23.66 -3.50 3.59
N ALA A 429 -24.65 -4.25 3.08
CA ALA A 429 -25.06 -5.53 3.66
C ALA A 429 -23.95 -6.60 3.54
N SER A 430 -23.21 -6.61 2.43
CA SER A 430 -22.19 -7.64 2.17
C SER A 430 -21.06 -7.66 3.23
N PRO A 431 -20.42 -6.54 3.60
CA PRO A 431 -19.45 -6.51 4.69
C PRO A 431 -20.05 -6.93 6.04
N LEU A 432 -21.30 -6.53 6.33
CA LEU A 432 -21.98 -6.90 7.57
C LEU A 432 -22.23 -8.42 7.65
N ILE A 433 -22.65 -9.03 6.56
CA ILE A 433 -22.81 -10.49 6.46
C ILE A 433 -21.45 -11.17 6.63
N CYS A 434 -20.39 -10.67 6.00
CA CYS A 434 -19.04 -11.20 6.17
C CYS A 434 -18.57 -11.13 7.62
N PHE A 435 -18.83 -10.02 8.30
CA PHE A 435 -18.51 -9.88 9.73
C PHE A 435 -19.25 -10.91 10.59
N ALA A 436 -20.52 -11.10 10.33
CA ALA A 436 -21.33 -12.12 11.04
C ALA A 436 -20.80 -13.54 10.76
N VAL A 437 -20.47 -13.85 9.51
CA VAL A 437 -19.92 -15.17 9.11
C VAL A 437 -18.55 -15.40 9.78
N ASP A 438 -17.65 -14.44 9.76
CA ASP A 438 -16.31 -14.56 10.38
C ASP A 438 -16.44 -14.77 11.90
N THR A 439 -17.30 -13.99 12.56
CA THR A 439 -17.55 -14.10 14.00
C THR A 439 -18.17 -15.45 14.37
N LEU A 440 -19.18 -15.89 13.64
CA LEU A 440 -19.85 -17.18 13.87
C LEU A 440 -18.90 -18.36 13.62
N THR A 441 -18.14 -18.32 12.55
CA THR A 441 -17.17 -19.38 12.23
C THR A 441 -16.10 -19.47 13.29
N MET A 442 -15.59 -18.34 13.77
CA MET A 442 -14.63 -18.30 14.88
C MET A 442 -15.20 -18.91 16.15
N GLN A 443 -16.47 -18.62 16.51
CA GLN A 443 -17.11 -19.16 17.71
C GLN A 443 -17.43 -20.65 17.60
N LEU A 444 -17.85 -21.13 16.42
CA LEU A 444 -18.30 -22.51 16.23
C LEU A 444 -17.17 -23.49 15.95
N THR A 445 -16.14 -23.07 15.23
CA THR A 445 -15.07 -23.95 14.73
C THR A 445 -13.67 -23.55 15.16
N GLY A 446 -13.51 -22.36 15.80
CA GLY A 446 -12.21 -21.80 16.10
C GLY A 446 -11.46 -21.26 14.86
N TYR A 447 -12.04 -21.39 13.68
CA TYR A 447 -11.44 -20.89 12.42
C TYR A 447 -11.74 -19.41 12.26
N LYS A 448 -10.69 -18.59 12.10
CA LYS A 448 -10.75 -17.18 11.76
C LYS A 448 -10.33 -17.01 10.30
N PHE A 449 -11.17 -16.37 9.50
CA PHE A 449 -10.85 -16.06 8.11
C PHE A 449 -9.60 -15.20 8.00
N GLY A 450 -8.84 -15.41 6.93
CA GLY A 450 -7.73 -14.58 6.50
C GLY A 450 -8.13 -13.67 5.34
N TYR A 451 -7.25 -13.56 4.36
CA TYR A 451 -7.47 -12.72 3.17
C TYR A 451 -8.58 -13.24 2.24
N GLU A 452 -8.98 -14.49 2.38
CA GLU A 452 -10.10 -15.11 1.67
C GLU A 452 -11.45 -14.43 1.98
N LEU A 453 -11.56 -13.71 3.10
CA LEU A 453 -12.76 -12.93 3.44
C LEU A 453 -13.08 -11.87 2.37
N LEU A 454 -12.06 -11.34 1.70
CA LEU A 454 -12.21 -10.41 0.58
C LEU A 454 -12.96 -11.06 -0.59
N MET A 455 -12.63 -12.32 -0.91
CA MET A 455 -13.29 -13.06 -1.99
C MET A 455 -14.75 -13.35 -1.65
N LEU A 456 -15.04 -13.77 -0.40
CA LEU A 456 -16.39 -13.99 0.09
C LEU A 456 -17.23 -12.72 -0.01
N ASN A 457 -16.72 -11.60 0.44
CA ASN A 457 -17.40 -10.31 0.41
C ASN A 457 -17.68 -9.86 -1.04
N GLY A 458 -16.69 -10.00 -1.94
CA GLY A 458 -16.89 -9.73 -3.36
C GLY A 458 -17.95 -10.64 -4.00
N ALA A 459 -17.96 -11.94 -3.66
CA ALA A 459 -18.94 -12.90 -4.15
C ALA A 459 -20.36 -12.60 -3.64
N LEU A 460 -20.51 -12.23 -2.37
CA LEU A 460 -21.79 -11.80 -1.80
C LEU A 460 -22.33 -10.55 -2.49
N THR A 461 -21.47 -9.57 -2.73
CA THR A 461 -21.86 -8.36 -3.48
C THR A 461 -22.27 -8.71 -4.90
N PHE A 462 -21.50 -9.53 -5.61
CA PHE A 462 -21.83 -10.00 -6.95
C PHE A 462 -23.19 -10.73 -7.01
N ALA A 463 -23.41 -11.66 -6.08
CA ALA A 463 -24.68 -12.40 -5.98
C ALA A 463 -25.86 -11.47 -5.66
N GLY A 464 -25.68 -10.52 -4.73
CA GLY A 464 -26.69 -9.52 -4.42
C GLY A 464 -27.08 -8.66 -5.64
N LEU A 465 -26.09 -8.26 -6.46
CA LEU A 465 -26.31 -7.53 -7.71
C LEU A 465 -27.07 -8.38 -8.74
N ALA A 466 -26.79 -9.69 -8.79
CA ALA A 466 -27.50 -10.60 -9.68
C ALA A 466 -28.99 -10.77 -9.30
N LEU A 467 -29.31 -10.63 -8.02
CA LEU A 467 -30.70 -10.71 -7.53
C LEU A 467 -31.55 -9.47 -7.87
N ILE A 468 -30.93 -8.28 -7.92
CA ILE A 468 -31.63 -7.00 -8.20
C ILE A 468 -31.63 -6.63 -9.68
N ARG A 469 -31.51 -7.60 -10.56
CA ARG A 469 -31.59 -7.40 -12.01
C ARG A 469 -32.88 -6.70 -12.42
N LYS A 470 -32.80 -5.86 -13.46
CA LYS A 470 -33.93 -5.30 -14.19
C LYS A 470 -34.29 -6.21 -15.33
#